data_fb8135b4c573df05777fd627fc63181b
#
_entry.id   fb8135b4c573df05777fd627fc63181b
#
_cell.length_a   1.000
_cell.length_b   1.000
_cell.length_c   1.000
_cell.angle_alpha   90.00
_cell.angle_beta   90.00
_cell.angle_gamma   90.00
#
_symmetry.space_group_name_H-M   'P 1'
#
loop_
_entity.id
_entity.type
_entity.pdbx_description
1 polymer ?
#
loop_
_entity_poly.entity_id
_entity_poly.type
_entity_poly.pdbx_seq_one_letter_code
_entity_poly.pdbx_strand_id
1 'polypeptide(L)'
;MKKILLALCTIFCTALICISIVQMKNTDVQPIDQPTQTAYIVKEYGGKLAVFVPNEQEPLAIYEVYVHLLPENDIELLRKGIAVDDDFSLMKTLENFGL
;
A
#
# COMPACT_ATOMS: atom_id res chain seq x y z
N MET A 1 43.07 17.31 -31.93
CA MET A 1 42.71 17.48 -30.53
C MET A 1 41.29 17.96 -30.33
N LYS A 2 40.82 18.96 -31.10
CA LYS A 2 39.45 19.45 -30.96
C LYS A 2 38.37 18.36 -31.25
N LYS A 3 38.62 17.53 -32.24
CA LYS A 3 37.69 16.46 -32.61
C LYS A 3 37.54 15.40 -31.50
N ILE A 4 38.64 15.07 -30.85
CA ILE A 4 38.63 14.10 -29.75
C ILE A 4 37.91 14.69 -28.54
N LEU A 5 38.13 15.97 -28.26
CA LEU A 5 37.47 16.65 -27.16
C LEU A 5 35.95 16.71 -27.36
N LEU A 6 35.50 17.02 -28.59
CA LEU A 6 34.07 17.03 -28.90
C LEU A 6 33.45 15.66 -28.79
N ALA A 7 34.14 14.61 -29.23
CA ALA A 7 33.66 13.24 -29.12
C ALA A 7 33.53 12.83 -27.67
N LEU A 8 34.46 13.19 -26.80
CA LEU A 8 34.41 12.91 -25.39
C LEU A 8 33.23 13.62 -24.73
N CYS A 9 32.99 14.88 -25.09
CA CYS A 9 31.85 15.63 -24.56
C CYS A 9 30.50 14.98 -24.92
N THR A 10 30.34 14.52 -26.16
CA THR A 10 29.10 13.89 -26.61
C THR A 10 28.85 12.57 -25.88
N ILE A 11 29.89 11.78 -25.70
CA ILE A 11 29.77 10.50 -24.94
C ILE A 11 29.40 10.78 -23.50
N PHE A 12 29.99 11.78 -22.88
CA PHE A 12 29.70 12.12 -21.49
C PHE A 12 28.28 12.64 -21.33
N CYS A 13 27.79 13.47 -22.24
CA CYS A 13 26.44 13.98 -22.22
C CYS A 13 25.40 12.86 -22.37
N THR A 14 25.65 11.93 -23.29
CA THR A 14 24.70 10.79 -23.46
C THR A 14 24.65 9.89 -22.24
N ALA A 15 25.79 9.68 -21.59
CA ALA A 15 25.83 8.91 -20.34
C ALA A 15 25.01 9.59 -19.24
N LEU A 16 25.09 10.88 -19.08
CA LEU A 16 24.32 11.64 -18.10
C LEU A 16 22.82 11.56 -18.37
N ILE A 17 22.42 11.65 -19.64
CA ILE A 17 21.01 11.54 -20.02
C ILE A 17 20.47 10.15 -19.66
N CYS A 18 21.22 9.09 -19.93
CA CYS A 18 20.83 7.73 -19.60
C CYS A 18 20.63 7.55 -18.08
N ILE A 19 21.53 8.09 -17.28
CA ILE A 19 21.42 8.02 -15.82
C ILE A 19 20.17 8.76 -15.35
N SER A 20 19.89 9.93 -15.93
CA SER A 20 18.69 10.70 -15.58
C SER A 20 17.41 9.93 -15.89
N ILE A 21 17.35 9.26 -17.03
CA ILE A 21 16.17 8.45 -17.40
C ILE A 21 15.97 7.31 -16.41
N VAL A 22 17.02 6.64 -16.00
CA VAL A 22 16.93 5.55 -15.02
C VAL A 22 16.42 6.07 -13.68
N GLN A 23 16.87 7.22 -13.24
CA GLN A 23 16.39 7.81 -12.00
C GLN A 23 14.92 8.20 -12.09
N MET A 24 14.48 8.72 -13.23
CA MET A 24 13.08 9.04 -13.42
C MET A 24 12.18 7.80 -13.34
N LYS A 25 12.62 6.71 -13.90
CA LYS A 25 11.87 5.46 -13.79
C LYS A 25 11.73 5.00 -12.34
N ASN A 26 12.79 5.10 -11.57
CA ASN A 26 12.76 4.74 -10.16
C ASN A 26 11.84 5.68 -9.38
N THR A 27 11.82 6.95 -9.74
CA THR A 27 10.94 7.93 -9.09
C THR A 27 9.48 7.67 -9.43
N ASP A 28 9.18 7.27 -10.66
CA ASP A 28 7.82 6.97 -11.09
C ASP A 28 7.26 5.76 -10.35
N VAL A 29 8.09 4.80 -10.02
CA VAL A 29 7.66 3.60 -9.28
C VAL A 29 7.22 3.95 -7.86
N GLN A 30 7.90 4.87 -7.20
CA GLN A 30 7.58 5.25 -5.83
C GLN A 30 6.20 5.89 -5.66
N PRO A 31 5.79 6.86 -6.50
CA PRO A 31 4.45 7.43 -6.39
C PRO A 31 3.33 6.43 -6.59
N ILE A 32 3.56 5.40 -7.42
CA ILE A 32 2.57 4.36 -7.66
C ILE A 32 2.35 3.52 -6.39
N ASP A 33 3.39 3.32 -5.60
CA ASP A 33 3.29 2.54 -4.37
C ASP A 33 2.58 3.29 -3.26
N GLN A 34 2.59 4.62 -3.28
CA GLN A 34 1.96 5.42 -2.24
C GLN A 34 0.45 5.21 -2.13
N PRO A 35 -0.31 5.16 -3.23
CA PRO A 35 -1.74 4.91 -3.14
C PRO A 35 -2.08 3.55 -2.55
N THR A 36 -1.13 2.62 -2.56
CA THR A 36 -1.34 1.29 -2.02
C THR A 36 -0.95 1.18 -0.55
N GLN A 37 -0.52 2.28 0.06
CA GLN A 37 -0.23 2.25 1.49
C GLN A 37 -1.50 1.99 2.28
N THR A 38 -1.44 0.96 3.11
CA THR A 38 -2.54 0.57 3.95
C THR A 38 -2.64 1.53 5.13
N ALA A 39 -3.80 2.20 5.28
CA ALA A 39 -4.07 3.05 6.42
C ALA A 39 -4.61 2.24 7.60
N TYR A 40 -5.44 1.23 7.31
CA TYR A 40 -6.05 0.38 8.33
C TYR A 40 -6.08 -1.07 7.86
N ILE A 41 -6.15 -1.97 8.82
CA ILE A 41 -6.33 -3.40 8.55
C ILE A 41 -7.53 -3.87 9.35
N VAL A 42 -8.53 -4.41 8.66
CA VAL A 42 -9.72 -4.99 9.30
C VAL A 42 -9.50 -6.49 9.41
N LYS A 43 -9.51 -7.01 10.63
CA LYS A 43 -9.30 -8.44 10.84
C LYS A 43 -9.96 -8.91 12.14
N GLU A 44 -9.97 -10.23 12.31
CA GLU A 44 -10.48 -10.86 13.52
C GLU A 44 -9.52 -10.64 14.69
N TYR A 45 -10.10 -10.33 15.84
CA TYR A 45 -9.36 -10.24 17.10
C TYR A 45 -10.23 -10.77 18.21
N GLY A 46 -9.83 -11.89 18.82
CA GLY A 46 -10.60 -12.49 19.90
C GLY A 46 -12.01 -12.92 19.51
N GLY A 47 -12.22 -13.29 18.24
CA GLY A 47 -13.54 -13.69 17.73
C GLY A 47 -14.42 -12.54 17.28
N LYS A 48 -13.96 -11.29 17.41
CA LYS A 48 -14.72 -10.10 17.02
C LYS A 48 -14.01 -9.36 15.88
N LEU A 49 -14.78 -8.52 15.22
CA LEU A 49 -14.25 -7.64 14.18
C LEU A 49 -13.43 -6.52 14.81
N ALA A 50 -12.22 -6.30 14.34
CA ALA A 50 -11.36 -5.27 14.86
C ALA A 50 -10.65 -4.53 13.74
N VAL A 51 -10.27 -3.28 13.99
CA VAL A 51 -9.52 -2.43 13.08
C VAL A 51 -8.15 -2.17 13.68
N PHE A 52 -7.12 -2.40 12.90
CA PHE A 52 -5.72 -2.20 13.30
C PHE A 52 -5.07 -1.13 12.43
N VAL A 53 -4.09 -0.45 12.99
CA VAL A 53 -3.18 0.40 12.23
C VAL A 53 -1.96 -0.46 11.89
N PRO A 54 -1.41 -0.35 10.65
CA PRO A 54 -0.22 -1.11 10.28
C PRO A 54 0.92 -0.90 11.30
N ASN A 55 1.65 -1.99 11.58
CA ASN A 55 2.76 -2.01 12.54
C ASN A 55 2.34 -1.91 14.02
N GLU A 56 1.05 -1.89 14.30
CA GLU A 56 0.55 -1.94 15.66
C GLU A 56 0.03 -3.33 15.98
N GLN A 57 0.32 -3.82 17.17
CA GLN A 57 -0.14 -5.14 17.61
C GLN A 57 -1.51 -5.09 18.27
N GLU A 58 -1.87 -3.96 18.85
CA GLU A 58 -3.15 -3.79 19.49
C GLU A 58 -4.16 -3.16 18.54
N PRO A 59 -5.44 -3.55 18.62
CA PRO A 59 -6.44 -2.97 17.74
C PRO A 59 -6.74 -1.53 18.10
N LEU A 60 -6.98 -0.72 17.06
CA LEU A 60 -7.44 0.65 17.22
C LEU A 60 -8.88 0.68 17.75
N ALA A 61 -9.70 -0.23 17.26
CA ALA A 61 -11.11 -0.36 17.66
C ALA A 61 -11.57 -1.81 17.54
N ILE A 62 -12.47 -2.20 18.41
CA ILE A 62 -13.10 -3.53 18.39
C ILE A 62 -14.61 -3.31 18.29
N TYR A 63 -15.24 -3.97 17.34
CA TYR A 63 -16.68 -3.85 17.10
C TYR A 63 -17.42 -5.11 17.60
N GLU A 64 -18.67 -4.93 17.99
CA GLU A 64 -19.53 -6.01 18.48
C GLU A 64 -20.07 -6.87 17.33
N VAL A 65 -19.20 -7.28 16.44
CA VAL A 65 -19.52 -8.20 15.35
C VAL A 65 -18.75 -9.49 15.56
N TYR A 66 -19.48 -10.56 15.76
CA TYR A 66 -18.87 -11.87 15.99
C TYR A 66 -18.55 -12.52 14.66
N VAL A 67 -17.26 -12.74 14.42
CA VAL A 67 -16.75 -13.21 13.14
C VAL A 67 -17.33 -14.58 12.77
N HIS A 68 -17.53 -15.47 13.77
CA HIS A 68 -18.05 -16.80 13.50
C HIS A 68 -19.51 -16.82 13.00
N LEU A 69 -20.23 -15.71 13.12
CA LEU A 69 -21.59 -15.58 12.60
C LEU A 69 -21.64 -15.09 11.15
N LEU A 70 -20.50 -14.71 10.61
CA LEU A 70 -20.41 -14.21 9.23
C LEU A 70 -20.30 -15.37 8.23
N PRO A 71 -20.59 -15.12 6.93
CA PRO A 71 -20.34 -16.11 5.88
C PRO A 71 -18.86 -16.52 5.83
N GLU A 72 -18.61 -17.74 5.35
CA GLU A 72 -17.24 -18.28 5.31
C GLU A 72 -16.28 -17.41 4.54
N ASN A 73 -16.72 -16.81 3.43
CA ASN A 73 -15.87 -15.93 2.64
C ASN A 73 -15.41 -14.73 3.47
N ASP A 74 -16.29 -14.16 4.25
CA ASP A 74 -15.97 -13.03 5.11
C ASP A 74 -15.03 -13.44 6.25
N ILE A 75 -15.26 -14.61 6.82
CA ILE A 75 -14.39 -15.13 7.88
C ILE A 75 -12.96 -15.29 7.37
N GLU A 76 -12.79 -15.84 6.17
CA GLU A 76 -11.45 -16.00 5.58
C GLU A 76 -10.78 -14.66 5.31
N LEU A 77 -11.53 -13.69 4.79
CA LEU A 77 -11.01 -12.34 4.55
C LEU A 77 -10.54 -11.70 5.84
N LEU A 78 -11.28 -11.85 6.92
CA LEU A 78 -10.92 -11.28 8.22
C LEU A 78 -9.73 -11.98 8.86
N ARG A 79 -9.57 -13.27 8.62
CA ARG A 79 -8.40 -14.00 9.12
C ARG A 79 -7.12 -13.54 8.43
N LYS A 80 -7.19 -13.28 7.13
CA LYS A 80 -6.06 -12.76 6.38
C LYS A 80 -5.82 -11.28 6.65
N GLY A 81 -6.87 -10.54 6.97
CA GLY A 81 -6.84 -9.11 7.12
C GLY A 81 -7.21 -8.40 5.83
N ILE A 82 -8.07 -7.41 5.95
CA ILE A 82 -8.50 -6.59 4.82
C ILE A 82 -7.79 -5.25 4.92
N ALA A 83 -6.92 -4.96 3.96
CA ALA A 83 -6.20 -3.70 3.90
C ALA A 83 -7.09 -2.62 3.30
N VAL A 84 -7.21 -1.49 3.96
CA VAL A 84 -7.96 -0.33 3.49
C VAL A 84 -7.09 0.89 3.48
N ASP A 85 -7.28 1.74 2.48
CA ASP A 85 -6.39 2.85 2.20
C ASP A 85 -6.75 4.13 2.94
N ASP A 86 -8.03 4.35 3.21
CA ASP A 86 -8.51 5.59 3.81
C ASP A 86 -9.73 5.35 4.70
N ASP A 87 -10.17 6.42 5.36
CA ASP A 87 -11.32 6.36 6.27
C ASP A 87 -12.62 5.99 5.56
N PHE A 88 -12.79 6.48 4.34
CA PHE A 88 -14.01 6.21 3.57
C PHE A 88 -14.11 4.73 3.20
N SER A 89 -12.99 4.15 2.73
CA SER A 89 -12.94 2.73 2.42
C SER A 89 -13.14 1.87 3.66
N LEU A 90 -12.61 2.31 4.79
CA LEU A 90 -12.81 1.64 6.06
C LEU A 90 -14.29 1.62 6.43
N MET A 91 -14.98 2.75 6.34
CA MET A 91 -16.40 2.83 6.64
C MET A 91 -17.23 1.94 5.74
N LYS A 92 -16.93 1.92 4.45
CA LYS A 92 -17.62 1.03 3.52
C LYS A 92 -17.40 -0.44 3.85
N THR A 93 -16.18 -0.80 4.20
CA THR A 93 -15.87 -2.17 4.59
C THR A 93 -16.64 -2.57 5.84
N LEU A 94 -16.70 -1.70 6.82
CA LEU A 94 -17.43 -1.95 8.05
C LEU A 94 -18.94 -2.07 7.81
N GLU A 95 -19.49 -1.26 6.92
CA GLU A 95 -20.90 -1.34 6.54
C GLU A 95 -21.24 -2.68 5.90
N ASN A 96 -20.33 -3.24 5.12
CA ASN A 96 -20.52 -4.54 4.50
C ASN A 96 -20.64 -5.66 5.54
N PHE A 97 -20.10 -5.45 6.72
CA PHE A 97 -20.20 -6.41 7.82
C PHE A 97 -21.36 -6.10 8.79
N GLY A 98 -22.21 -5.15 8.44
CA GLY A 98 -23.41 -4.86 9.21
C GLY A 98 -23.27 -3.79 10.28
N LEU A 99 -22.23 -2.97 10.15
CA LEU A 99 -22.00 -1.87 11.11
C LEU A 99 -22.64 -0.55 10.69
#